data_d1abb8e264281825459d105447f33d51
#
_entry.id   d1abb8e264281825459d105447f33d51
#
_cell.length_a   1.000
_cell.length_b   1.000
_cell.length_c   1.000
_cell.angle_alpha   90.00
_cell.angle_beta   90.00
_cell.angle_gamma   90.00
#
_symmetry.space_group_name_H-M   'P 1'
#
loop_
_entity.id
_entity.type
_entity.pdbx_description
1 polymer ?
#
loop_
_entity_poly.entity_id
_entity_poly.type
_entity_poly.pdbx_seq_one_letter_code
_entity_poly.pdbx_strand_id
1 'polypeptide(L)'
;MDKILLTAFLTALAGFITAALSIVKLVNEKESKTTDYRQAWTDSVRAALAELIAKLNAQASAVVGAKKISATHERLMREYAKAEGTEREVKKTLADFNREAFKTGLERANVLTQEVYHAYSTVSLHFKPDDLSFSRIEHKFDYCRAKLIELKEESDTQKLGAIKEQIHSATNEITNMSRGILKAEWEAVKLGEPAYKSTKKWSVWCCVVMMFLLVTIGVHAGISYMQSNSKYSVAAEGRTGN
;
A
#
# COMPACT_ATOMS: atom_id res chain seq x y z
N MET A 1 -33.93 35.18 37.81
CA MET A 1 -32.64 34.66 37.29
C MET A 1 -31.77 35.83 36.90
N ASP A 2 -30.61 35.96 37.53
CA ASP A 2 -29.71 37.05 37.15
C ASP A 2 -29.36 36.93 35.69
N LYS A 3 -29.54 38.00 34.92
CA LYS A 3 -29.21 38.04 33.50
C LYS A 3 -27.79 37.53 33.26
N ILE A 4 -26.91 37.76 34.24
CA ILE A 4 -25.51 37.29 34.22
C ILE A 4 -25.41 35.76 34.20
N LEU A 5 -26.23 35.05 35.01
CA LEU A 5 -26.20 33.57 35.09
C LEU A 5 -26.71 32.91 33.79
N LEU A 6 -27.75 33.49 33.18
CA LEU A 6 -28.28 33.03 31.91
C LEU A 6 -27.22 33.21 30.77
N THR A 7 -26.60 34.40 30.74
CA THR A 7 -25.57 34.69 29.74
C THR A 7 -24.38 33.76 29.90
N ALA A 8 -23.91 33.54 31.14
CA ALA A 8 -22.80 32.62 31.43
C ALA A 8 -23.13 31.17 30.99
N PHE A 9 -24.37 30.72 31.26
CA PHE A 9 -24.82 29.38 30.84
C PHE A 9 -24.85 29.24 29.30
N LEU A 10 -25.43 30.24 28.59
CA LEU A 10 -25.47 30.22 27.12
C LEU A 10 -24.07 30.26 26.48
N THR A 11 -23.15 31.04 27.06
CA THR A 11 -21.77 31.11 26.60
C THR A 11 -21.07 29.79 26.83
N ALA A 12 -21.23 29.15 27.99
CA ALA A 12 -20.65 27.84 28.28
C ALA A 12 -21.20 26.75 27.34
N LEU A 13 -22.51 26.77 27.06
CA LEU A 13 -23.15 25.86 26.12
C LEU A 13 -22.63 26.04 24.70
N ALA A 14 -22.52 27.27 24.21
CA ALA A 14 -21.97 27.56 22.89
C ALA A 14 -20.49 27.11 22.77
N GLY A 15 -19.66 27.40 23.79
CA GLY A 15 -18.29 26.94 23.88
C GLY A 15 -18.18 25.41 23.86
N PHE A 16 -19.04 24.73 24.61
CA PHE A 16 -19.07 23.25 24.60
C PHE A 16 -19.44 22.67 23.25
N ILE A 17 -20.48 23.19 22.58
CA ILE A 17 -20.88 22.73 21.24
C ILE A 17 -19.73 22.92 20.23
N THR A 18 -19.09 24.10 20.28
CA THR A 18 -17.95 24.38 19.39
C THR A 18 -16.79 23.43 19.65
N ALA A 19 -16.44 23.16 20.90
CA ALA A 19 -15.38 22.22 21.27
C ALA A 19 -15.72 20.79 20.82
N ALA A 20 -16.96 20.34 21.03
CA ALA A 20 -17.41 19.01 20.61
C ALA A 20 -17.33 18.84 19.08
N LEU A 21 -17.80 19.82 18.32
CA LEU A 21 -17.70 19.81 16.84
C LEU A 21 -16.25 19.82 16.37
N SER A 22 -15.36 20.59 17.02
CA SER A 22 -13.94 20.63 16.69
C SER A 22 -13.24 19.29 16.94
N ILE A 23 -13.57 18.59 18.02
CA ILE A 23 -13.05 17.25 18.31
C ILE A 23 -13.51 16.25 17.22
N VAL A 24 -14.80 16.25 16.88
CA VAL A 24 -15.35 15.37 15.83
C VAL A 24 -14.65 15.63 14.49
N LYS A 25 -14.47 16.91 14.13
CA LYS A 25 -13.77 17.29 12.89
C LYS A 25 -12.31 16.80 12.89
N LEU A 26 -11.56 17.05 13.96
CA LEU A 26 -10.17 16.63 14.11
C LEU A 26 -10.02 15.11 13.99
N VAL A 27 -10.92 14.37 14.63
CA VAL A 27 -10.93 12.90 14.61
C VAL A 27 -11.21 12.37 13.20
N ASN A 28 -12.19 12.94 12.49
CA ASN A 28 -12.51 12.56 11.11
C ASN A 28 -11.37 12.91 10.13
N GLU A 29 -10.75 14.08 10.28
CA GLU A 29 -9.60 14.48 9.44
C GLU A 29 -8.39 13.55 9.65
N LYS A 30 -8.12 13.14 10.89
CA LYS A 30 -7.04 12.20 11.18
C LYS A 30 -7.32 10.82 10.57
N GLU A 31 -8.55 10.32 10.65
CA GLU A 31 -8.95 9.04 10.03
C GLU A 31 -8.79 9.09 8.51
N SER A 32 -9.28 10.16 7.88
CA SER A 32 -9.15 10.35 6.43
C SER A 32 -7.68 10.31 6.00
N LYS A 33 -6.83 11.12 6.65
CA LYS A 33 -5.39 11.15 6.33
C LYS A 33 -4.71 9.80 6.52
N THR A 34 -5.01 9.06 7.59
CA THR A 34 -4.43 7.74 7.82
C THR A 34 -4.85 6.76 6.73
N THR A 35 -6.13 6.81 6.32
CA THR A 35 -6.65 5.99 5.21
C THR A 35 -5.97 6.34 3.90
N ASP A 36 -5.82 7.64 3.59
CA ASP A 36 -5.15 8.11 2.37
C ASP A 36 -3.69 7.65 2.32
N TYR A 37 -2.94 7.75 3.43
CA TYR A 37 -1.56 7.26 3.51
C TYR A 37 -1.46 5.74 3.30
N ARG A 38 -2.35 4.96 3.90
CA ARG A 38 -2.36 3.50 3.71
C ARG A 38 -2.72 3.12 2.29
N GLN A 39 -3.66 3.83 1.67
CA GLN A 39 -4.03 3.60 0.28
C GLN A 39 -2.87 3.92 -0.65
N ALA A 40 -2.22 5.09 -0.49
CA ALA A 40 -1.05 5.48 -1.27
C ALA A 40 0.11 4.48 -1.10
N TRP A 41 0.37 4.00 0.13
CA TRP A 41 1.35 2.94 0.38
C TRP A 41 0.98 1.64 -0.34
N THR A 42 -0.27 1.18 -0.24
CA THR A 42 -0.76 -0.04 -0.89
C THR A 42 -0.60 0.02 -2.41
N ASP A 43 -0.92 1.17 -3.02
CA ASP A 43 -0.79 1.37 -4.47
C ASP A 43 0.68 1.40 -4.90
N SER A 44 1.55 2.02 -4.11
CA SER A 44 2.99 2.04 -4.35
C SER A 44 3.61 0.64 -4.25
N VAL A 45 3.28 -0.13 -3.21
CA VAL A 45 3.73 -1.52 -3.05
C VAL A 45 3.23 -2.41 -4.19
N ARG A 46 1.97 -2.24 -4.60
CA ARG A 46 1.39 -2.98 -5.74
C ARG A 46 2.18 -2.72 -7.02
N ALA A 47 2.47 -1.45 -7.31
CA ALA A 47 3.24 -1.08 -8.50
C ALA A 47 4.66 -1.65 -8.45
N ALA A 48 5.36 -1.52 -7.31
CA ALA A 48 6.72 -2.02 -7.15
C ALA A 48 6.80 -3.56 -7.28
N LEU A 49 5.86 -4.30 -6.67
CA LEU A 49 5.79 -5.76 -6.80
C LEU A 49 5.47 -6.20 -8.23
N ALA A 50 4.56 -5.52 -8.91
CA ALA A 50 4.23 -5.81 -10.30
C ALA A 50 5.44 -5.59 -11.21
N GLU A 51 6.19 -4.52 -10.99
CA GLU A 51 7.43 -4.24 -11.72
C GLU A 51 8.48 -5.33 -11.48
N LEU A 52 8.74 -5.72 -10.23
CA LEU A 52 9.69 -6.79 -9.90
C LEU A 52 9.34 -8.09 -10.63
N ILE A 53 8.08 -8.52 -10.58
CA ILE A 53 7.59 -9.74 -11.25
C ILE A 53 7.79 -9.64 -12.77
N ALA A 54 7.44 -8.50 -13.36
CA ALA A 54 7.60 -8.26 -14.80
C ALA A 54 9.07 -8.31 -15.21
N LYS A 55 9.98 -7.68 -14.45
CA LYS A 55 11.42 -7.66 -14.74
C LYS A 55 12.06 -9.05 -14.61
N LEU A 56 11.70 -9.85 -13.59
CA LEU A 56 12.16 -11.23 -13.44
C LEU A 56 11.78 -12.09 -14.66
N ASN A 57 10.53 -12.02 -15.08
CA ASN A 57 10.03 -12.76 -16.24
C ASN A 57 10.66 -12.29 -17.57
N ALA A 58 10.84 -10.96 -17.70
CA ALA A 58 11.50 -10.38 -18.86
C ALA A 58 12.99 -10.81 -18.96
N GLN A 59 13.71 -10.81 -17.83
CA GLN A 59 15.10 -11.25 -17.76
C GLN A 59 15.24 -12.73 -18.15
N ALA A 60 14.40 -13.61 -17.58
CA ALA A 60 14.41 -15.04 -17.92
C ALA A 60 14.18 -15.25 -19.43
N SER A 61 13.21 -14.51 -20.00
CA SER A 61 12.90 -14.58 -21.44
C SER A 61 14.03 -14.05 -22.31
N ALA A 62 14.67 -12.96 -21.91
CA ALA A 62 15.80 -12.37 -22.66
C ALA A 62 17.01 -13.30 -22.67
N VAL A 63 17.36 -13.93 -21.53
CA VAL A 63 18.46 -14.90 -21.45
C VAL A 63 18.19 -16.11 -22.33
N VAL A 64 16.99 -16.70 -22.27
CA VAL A 64 16.62 -17.85 -23.14
C VAL A 64 16.67 -17.46 -24.61
N GLY A 65 16.16 -16.28 -24.97
CA GLY A 65 16.21 -15.75 -26.33
C GLY A 65 17.62 -15.62 -26.84
N ALA A 66 18.52 -14.98 -26.09
CA ALA A 66 19.92 -14.82 -26.45
C ALA A 66 20.63 -16.17 -26.66
N LYS A 67 20.41 -17.14 -25.74
CA LYS A 67 21.01 -18.48 -25.87
C LYS A 67 20.51 -19.27 -27.08
N LYS A 68 19.23 -19.19 -27.41
CA LYS A 68 18.68 -19.80 -28.63
C LYS A 68 19.28 -19.20 -29.90
N ILE A 69 19.48 -17.88 -29.91
CA ILE A 69 20.15 -17.19 -31.04
C ILE A 69 21.61 -17.64 -31.14
N SER A 70 22.34 -17.76 -29.99
CA SER A 70 23.71 -18.30 -29.97
C SER A 70 23.78 -19.70 -30.53
N ALA A 71 22.91 -20.61 -30.12
CA ALA A 71 22.86 -21.98 -30.63
C ALA A 71 22.57 -22.02 -32.16
N THR A 72 21.71 -21.12 -32.63
CA THR A 72 21.42 -20.97 -34.06
C THR A 72 22.64 -20.46 -34.81
N HIS A 73 23.35 -19.46 -34.29
CA HIS A 73 24.60 -18.95 -34.86
C HIS A 73 25.65 -20.05 -34.98
N GLU A 74 25.89 -20.82 -33.92
CA GLU A 74 26.85 -21.92 -33.94
C GLU A 74 26.47 -23.00 -34.96
N ARG A 75 25.19 -23.32 -35.10
CA ARG A 75 24.72 -24.24 -36.16
C ARG A 75 25.02 -23.70 -37.55
N LEU A 76 24.68 -22.43 -37.81
CA LEU A 76 24.93 -21.77 -39.08
C LEU A 76 26.43 -21.70 -39.41
N MET A 77 27.28 -21.47 -38.43
CA MET A 77 28.74 -21.49 -38.61
C MET A 77 29.27 -22.88 -39.01
N ARG A 78 28.73 -23.97 -38.41
CA ARG A 78 29.06 -25.35 -38.79
C ARG A 78 28.61 -25.68 -40.21
N GLU A 79 27.44 -25.18 -40.64
CA GLU A 79 26.91 -25.34 -41.98
C GLU A 79 27.70 -24.49 -43.00
N TYR A 80 28.07 -23.26 -42.66
CA TYR A 80 28.94 -22.38 -43.46
C TYR A 80 30.29 -23.04 -43.77
N ALA A 81 30.87 -23.72 -42.78
CA ALA A 81 32.17 -24.41 -42.99
C ALA A 81 32.11 -25.55 -44.04
N LYS A 82 30.91 -26.09 -44.31
CA LYS A 82 30.68 -27.19 -45.26
C LYS A 82 30.12 -26.73 -46.59
N ALA A 83 29.66 -25.48 -46.69
CA ALA A 83 29.02 -24.95 -47.89
C ALA A 83 30.03 -24.39 -48.89
N GLU A 84 29.67 -24.41 -50.19
CA GLU A 84 30.43 -23.85 -51.27
C GLU A 84 29.60 -22.88 -52.12
N GLY A 85 30.28 -22.04 -52.90
CA GLY A 85 29.65 -21.12 -53.84
C GLY A 85 28.68 -20.14 -53.21
N THR A 86 27.55 -19.91 -53.84
CA THR A 86 26.51 -18.96 -53.42
C THR A 86 25.87 -19.33 -52.05
N GLU A 87 25.75 -20.62 -51.76
CA GLU A 87 25.22 -21.09 -50.49
C GLU A 87 26.09 -20.65 -49.32
N ARG A 88 27.40 -20.66 -49.49
CA ARG A 88 28.35 -20.19 -48.48
C ARG A 88 28.14 -18.73 -48.12
N GLU A 89 27.95 -17.84 -49.10
CA GLU A 89 27.71 -16.41 -48.86
C GLU A 89 26.40 -16.17 -48.14
N VAL A 90 25.31 -16.88 -48.46
CA VAL A 90 24.04 -16.79 -47.78
C VAL A 90 24.17 -17.22 -46.31
N LYS A 91 24.84 -18.34 -46.03
CA LYS A 91 25.04 -18.83 -44.66
C LYS A 91 25.91 -17.89 -43.83
N LYS A 92 26.92 -17.26 -44.46
CA LYS A 92 27.72 -16.23 -43.80
C LYS A 92 26.87 -15.03 -43.36
N THR A 93 26.05 -14.49 -44.27
CA THR A 93 25.18 -13.35 -43.99
C THR A 93 24.21 -13.66 -42.86
N LEU A 94 23.60 -14.86 -42.84
CA LEU A 94 22.72 -15.31 -41.78
C LEU A 94 23.44 -15.47 -40.42
N ALA A 95 24.68 -15.99 -40.46
CA ALA A 95 25.49 -16.13 -39.25
C ALA A 95 25.87 -14.76 -38.66
N ASP A 96 26.28 -13.81 -39.51
CA ASP A 96 26.60 -12.44 -39.08
C ASP A 96 25.38 -11.72 -38.51
N PHE A 97 24.20 -11.87 -39.11
CA PHE A 97 22.94 -11.35 -38.57
C PHE A 97 22.63 -11.94 -37.17
N ASN A 98 22.72 -13.26 -36.99
CA ASN A 98 22.50 -13.91 -35.71
C ASN A 98 23.55 -13.48 -34.66
N ARG A 99 24.79 -13.20 -35.05
CA ARG A 99 25.81 -12.68 -34.13
C ARG A 99 25.43 -11.32 -33.57
N GLU A 100 24.97 -10.39 -34.41
CA GLU A 100 24.53 -9.08 -33.95
C GLU A 100 23.24 -9.17 -33.08
N ALA A 101 22.29 -10.01 -33.48
CA ALA A 101 21.09 -10.27 -32.68
C ALA A 101 21.42 -10.88 -31.29
N PHE A 102 22.45 -11.77 -31.24
CA PHE A 102 22.93 -12.31 -29.95
C PHE A 102 23.53 -11.24 -29.06
N LYS A 103 24.39 -10.36 -29.59
CA LYS A 103 24.98 -9.25 -28.83
C LYS A 103 23.89 -8.36 -28.22
N THR A 104 22.95 -7.93 -29.07
CA THR A 104 21.82 -7.10 -28.62
C THR A 104 20.97 -7.81 -27.53
N GLY A 105 20.74 -9.12 -27.72
CA GLY A 105 20.03 -9.94 -26.72
C GLY A 105 20.77 -10.04 -25.38
N LEU A 106 22.11 -10.18 -25.44
CA LEU A 106 22.95 -10.24 -24.23
C LEU A 106 22.99 -8.89 -23.49
N GLU A 107 23.13 -7.79 -24.22
CA GLU A 107 23.09 -6.43 -23.66
C GLU A 107 21.75 -6.20 -22.94
N ARG A 108 20.63 -6.55 -23.60
CA ARG A 108 19.30 -6.46 -22.99
C ARG A 108 19.18 -7.30 -21.73
N ALA A 109 19.70 -8.53 -21.73
CA ALA A 109 19.69 -9.40 -20.56
C ALA A 109 20.50 -8.81 -19.39
N ASN A 110 21.62 -8.12 -19.69
CA ASN A 110 22.44 -7.44 -18.68
C ASN A 110 21.74 -6.20 -18.10
N VAL A 111 21.10 -5.38 -18.94
CA VAL A 111 20.28 -4.24 -18.47
C VAL A 111 19.16 -4.73 -17.56
N LEU A 112 18.43 -5.77 -17.99
CA LEU A 112 17.37 -6.37 -17.17
C LEU A 112 17.88 -6.93 -15.83
N THR A 113 19.13 -7.38 -15.76
CA THR A 113 19.73 -7.79 -14.49
C THR A 113 19.78 -6.63 -13.50
N GLN A 114 20.23 -5.45 -13.94
CA GLN A 114 20.28 -4.25 -13.09
C GLN A 114 18.86 -3.76 -12.70
N GLU A 115 17.95 -3.79 -13.67
CA GLU A 115 16.55 -3.40 -13.44
C GLU A 115 15.84 -4.30 -12.42
N VAL A 116 16.13 -5.61 -12.41
CA VAL A 116 15.61 -6.55 -11.39
C VAL A 116 16.11 -6.20 -10.00
N TYR A 117 17.40 -5.89 -9.85
CA TYR A 117 17.95 -5.48 -8.55
C TYR A 117 17.37 -4.15 -8.09
N HIS A 118 17.20 -3.20 -9.00
CA HIS A 118 16.55 -1.92 -8.71
C HIS A 118 15.11 -2.14 -8.23
N ALA A 119 14.32 -2.91 -8.98
CA ALA A 119 12.93 -3.20 -8.63
C ALA A 119 12.83 -3.94 -7.27
N TYR A 120 13.74 -4.90 -7.00
CA TYR A 120 13.79 -5.56 -5.70
C TYR A 120 14.10 -4.59 -4.56
N SER A 121 15.08 -3.70 -4.74
CA SER A 121 15.42 -2.67 -3.76
C SER A 121 14.23 -1.73 -3.50
N THR A 122 13.52 -1.35 -4.55
CA THR A 122 12.32 -0.51 -4.43
C THR A 122 11.24 -1.21 -3.60
N VAL A 123 10.99 -2.49 -3.85
CA VAL A 123 10.02 -3.27 -3.05
C VAL A 123 10.47 -3.37 -1.59
N SER A 124 11.74 -3.71 -1.34
CA SER A 124 12.26 -3.94 0.03
C SER A 124 12.14 -2.69 0.90
N LEU A 125 12.29 -1.49 0.33
CA LEU A 125 12.15 -0.21 1.04
C LEU A 125 10.73 0.06 1.57
N HIS A 126 9.73 -0.64 1.09
CA HIS A 126 8.35 -0.53 1.59
C HIS A 126 8.09 -1.36 2.86
N PHE A 127 9.00 -2.26 3.22
CA PHE A 127 8.81 -3.20 4.33
C PHE A 127 9.85 -2.98 5.42
N LYS A 128 9.52 -3.38 6.65
CA LYS A 128 10.47 -3.40 7.75
C LYS A 128 11.46 -4.56 7.58
N PRO A 129 12.69 -4.43 8.09
CA PRO A 129 13.71 -5.48 7.94
C PRO A 129 13.27 -6.87 8.41
N ASP A 130 12.40 -6.93 9.43
CA ASP A 130 11.94 -8.20 10.05
C ASP A 130 10.49 -8.55 9.68
N ASP A 131 9.98 -8.05 8.56
CA ASP A 131 8.62 -8.35 8.12
C ASP A 131 8.51 -9.79 7.59
N LEU A 132 7.85 -10.65 8.38
CA LEU A 132 7.69 -12.06 8.05
C LEU A 132 6.91 -12.29 6.74
N SER A 133 6.02 -11.38 6.38
CA SER A 133 5.24 -11.49 5.14
C SER A 133 6.14 -11.22 3.93
N PHE A 134 7.00 -10.23 4.04
CA PHE A 134 7.97 -9.89 3.00
C PHE A 134 9.10 -10.92 2.91
N SER A 135 9.56 -11.49 4.02
CA SER A 135 10.60 -12.52 4.06
C SER A 135 10.28 -13.72 3.15
N ARG A 136 9.01 -14.09 3.01
CA ARG A 136 8.59 -15.15 2.07
C ARG A 136 8.81 -14.74 0.61
N ILE A 137 8.59 -13.48 0.28
CA ILE A 137 8.85 -12.94 -1.06
C ILE A 137 10.35 -12.91 -1.32
N GLU A 138 11.16 -12.51 -0.33
CA GLU A 138 12.63 -12.52 -0.42
C GLU A 138 13.17 -13.91 -0.72
N HIS A 139 12.73 -14.94 0.00
CA HIS A 139 13.13 -16.32 -0.30
C HIS A 139 12.79 -16.76 -1.72
N LYS A 140 11.62 -16.36 -2.24
CA LYS A 140 11.25 -16.66 -3.64
C LYS A 140 12.03 -15.82 -4.64
N PHE A 141 12.35 -14.59 -4.30
CA PHE A 141 13.25 -13.76 -5.11
C PHE A 141 14.64 -14.38 -5.18
N ASP A 142 15.21 -14.82 -4.06
CA ASP A 142 16.51 -15.51 -4.04
C ASP A 142 16.50 -16.80 -4.85
N TYR A 143 15.41 -17.56 -4.78
CA TYR A 143 15.22 -18.72 -5.65
C TYR A 143 15.20 -18.33 -7.14
N CYS A 144 14.45 -17.28 -7.53
CA CYS A 144 14.44 -16.78 -8.90
C CYS A 144 15.85 -16.35 -9.33
N ARG A 145 16.59 -15.66 -8.46
CA ARG A 145 17.97 -15.23 -8.71
C ARG A 145 18.91 -16.41 -8.95
N ALA A 146 18.84 -17.43 -8.10
CA ALA A 146 19.63 -18.65 -8.30
C ALA A 146 19.31 -19.34 -9.64
N LYS A 147 18.03 -19.42 -10.00
CA LYS A 147 17.59 -19.97 -11.29
C LYS A 147 17.98 -19.12 -12.49
N LEU A 148 18.05 -17.81 -12.34
CA LEU A 148 18.57 -16.92 -13.41
C LEU A 148 20.08 -17.09 -13.62
N ILE A 149 20.85 -17.39 -12.56
CA ILE A 149 22.27 -17.74 -12.69
C ILE A 149 22.40 -19.10 -13.39
N GLU A 150 21.69 -20.13 -12.93
CA GLU A 150 21.65 -21.43 -13.58
C GLU A 150 21.27 -21.31 -15.07
N LEU A 151 20.29 -20.50 -15.40
CA LEU A 151 19.86 -20.23 -16.78
C LEU A 151 20.98 -19.60 -17.63
N LYS A 152 21.83 -18.75 -17.05
CA LYS A 152 22.98 -18.14 -17.73
C LYS A 152 24.10 -19.16 -18.00
N GLU A 153 24.27 -20.16 -17.15
CA GLU A 153 25.30 -21.18 -17.23
C GLU A 153 24.89 -22.38 -18.11
N GLU A 154 23.58 -22.69 -18.15
CA GLU A 154 23.07 -23.86 -18.90
C GLU A 154 23.27 -23.69 -20.43
N SER A 155 23.77 -24.72 -21.07
CA SER A 155 24.02 -24.76 -22.53
C SER A 155 22.97 -25.62 -23.27
N ASP A 156 22.27 -26.49 -22.58
CA ASP A 156 21.24 -27.35 -23.17
C ASP A 156 19.94 -26.59 -23.43
N THR A 157 19.63 -26.40 -24.70
CA THR A 157 18.45 -25.64 -25.15
C THR A 157 17.11 -26.22 -24.63
N GLN A 158 17.05 -27.55 -24.36
CA GLN A 158 15.86 -28.18 -23.83
C GLN A 158 15.67 -27.83 -22.33
N LYS A 159 16.77 -27.80 -21.57
CA LYS A 159 16.74 -27.43 -20.15
C LYS A 159 16.43 -25.95 -19.91
N LEU A 160 16.84 -25.07 -20.85
CA LEU A 160 16.53 -23.63 -20.75
C LEU A 160 15.02 -23.37 -20.60
N GLY A 161 14.17 -24.12 -21.31
CA GLY A 161 12.72 -24.03 -21.20
C GLY A 161 12.22 -24.40 -19.82
N ALA A 162 12.72 -25.50 -19.25
CA ALA A 162 12.34 -25.99 -17.92
C ALA A 162 12.75 -25.01 -16.81
N ILE A 163 13.98 -24.48 -16.86
CA ILE A 163 14.47 -23.50 -15.89
C ILE A 163 13.64 -22.19 -15.96
N LYS A 164 13.34 -21.72 -17.18
CA LYS A 164 12.47 -20.56 -17.37
C LYS A 164 11.11 -20.79 -16.74
N GLU A 165 10.50 -21.97 -16.92
CA GLU A 165 9.20 -22.30 -16.34
C GLU A 165 9.24 -22.33 -14.80
N GLN A 166 10.34 -22.80 -14.21
CA GLN A 166 10.55 -22.72 -12.75
C GLN A 166 10.56 -21.27 -12.25
N ILE A 167 11.19 -20.35 -13.00
CA ILE A 167 11.18 -18.91 -12.68
C ILE A 167 9.75 -18.36 -12.77
N HIS A 168 9.02 -18.68 -13.84
CA HIS A 168 7.62 -18.25 -13.99
C HIS A 168 6.72 -18.79 -12.86
N SER A 169 6.90 -20.04 -12.46
CA SER A 169 6.18 -20.61 -11.32
C SER A 169 6.49 -19.86 -10.02
N ALA A 170 7.76 -19.58 -9.75
CA ALA A 170 8.17 -18.84 -8.57
C ALA A 170 7.63 -17.39 -8.58
N THR A 171 7.61 -16.71 -9.73
CA THR A 171 7.01 -15.37 -9.85
C THR A 171 5.49 -15.38 -9.66
N ASN A 172 4.80 -16.45 -10.05
CA ASN A 172 3.39 -16.65 -9.74
C ASN A 172 3.15 -16.84 -8.23
N GLU A 173 4.05 -17.55 -7.53
CA GLU A 173 3.99 -17.65 -6.07
C GLU A 173 4.21 -16.27 -5.40
N ILE A 174 5.17 -15.47 -5.86
CA ILE A 174 5.36 -14.08 -5.41
C ILE A 174 4.07 -13.28 -5.61
N THR A 175 3.42 -13.41 -6.78
CA THR A 175 2.15 -12.75 -7.07
C THR A 175 1.07 -13.14 -6.06
N ASN A 176 0.93 -14.41 -5.73
CA ASN A 176 -0.07 -14.89 -4.77
C ASN A 176 0.22 -14.38 -3.35
N MET A 177 1.49 -14.38 -2.91
CA MET A 177 1.89 -13.81 -1.62
C MET A 177 1.60 -12.31 -1.56
N SER A 178 1.94 -11.58 -2.64
CA SER A 178 1.67 -10.14 -2.77
C SER A 178 0.18 -9.82 -2.63
N ARG A 179 -0.69 -10.61 -3.27
CA ARG A 179 -2.15 -10.46 -3.13
C ARG A 179 -2.62 -10.68 -1.70
N GLY A 180 -1.99 -11.61 -0.98
CA GLY A 180 -2.27 -11.84 0.44
C GLY A 180 -1.93 -10.65 1.31
N ILE A 181 -0.74 -10.06 1.12
CA ILE A 181 -0.28 -8.86 1.84
C ILE A 181 -1.22 -7.67 1.56
N LEU A 182 -1.49 -7.38 0.29
CA LEU A 182 -2.36 -6.27 -0.11
C LEU A 182 -3.79 -6.43 0.41
N LYS A 183 -4.30 -7.66 0.44
CA LYS A 183 -5.63 -7.95 1.00
C LYS A 183 -5.67 -7.71 2.51
N ALA A 184 -4.66 -8.17 3.25
CA ALA A 184 -4.58 -7.96 4.70
C ALA A 184 -4.54 -6.47 5.06
N GLU A 185 -3.76 -5.67 4.34
CA GLU A 185 -3.71 -4.22 4.52
C GLU A 185 -5.06 -3.54 4.19
N TRP A 186 -5.71 -3.96 3.12
CA TRP A 186 -7.03 -3.42 2.76
C TRP A 186 -8.11 -3.75 3.82
N GLU A 187 -8.08 -4.94 4.39
CA GLU A 187 -8.95 -5.31 5.51
C GLU A 187 -8.65 -4.49 6.76
N ALA A 188 -7.37 -4.23 7.06
CA ALA A 188 -6.95 -3.38 8.15
C ALA A 188 -7.46 -1.93 7.99
N VAL A 189 -7.43 -1.39 6.76
CA VAL A 189 -8.01 -0.08 6.43
C VAL A 189 -9.52 -0.06 6.68
N LYS A 190 -10.25 -1.07 6.21
CA LYS A 190 -11.71 -1.17 6.42
C LYS A 190 -12.11 -1.26 7.89
N LEU A 191 -11.34 -2.01 8.67
CA LEU A 191 -11.63 -2.17 10.10
C LEU A 191 -11.34 -0.90 10.90
N GLY A 192 -10.53 0.03 10.38
CA GLY A 192 -10.05 1.22 11.08
C GLY A 192 -9.10 0.89 12.24
N GLU A 193 -8.31 1.86 12.67
CA GLU A 193 -7.36 1.64 13.77
C GLU A 193 -8.08 1.43 15.11
N PRO A 194 -7.66 0.44 15.93
CA PRO A 194 -8.24 0.21 17.27
C PRO A 194 -8.15 1.45 18.16
N ALA A 195 -7.05 2.19 18.07
CA ALA A 195 -6.84 3.43 18.81
C ALA A 195 -7.86 4.51 18.43
N TYR A 196 -8.20 4.62 17.13
CA TYR A 196 -9.24 5.55 16.67
C TYR A 196 -10.62 5.18 17.21
N LYS A 197 -11.02 3.90 17.17
CA LYS A 197 -12.30 3.44 17.72
C LYS A 197 -12.40 3.75 19.22
N SER A 198 -11.32 3.55 19.96
CA SER A 198 -11.25 3.87 21.38
C SER A 198 -11.40 5.38 21.62
N THR A 199 -10.64 6.21 20.91
CA THR A 199 -10.70 7.68 21.02
C THR A 199 -12.08 8.21 20.66
N LYS A 200 -12.69 7.73 19.58
CA LYS A 200 -14.06 8.10 19.18
C LYS A 200 -15.07 7.74 20.28
N LYS A 201 -14.99 6.53 20.82
CA LYS A 201 -15.86 6.07 21.91
C LYS A 201 -15.72 6.95 23.15
N TRP A 202 -14.49 7.24 23.59
CA TRP A 202 -14.23 8.12 24.73
C TRP A 202 -14.70 9.56 24.49
N SER A 203 -14.49 10.12 23.30
CA SER A 203 -14.96 11.46 22.94
C SER A 203 -16.47 11.55 22.99
N VAL A 204 -17.20 10.56 22.46
CA VAL A 204 -18.67 10.52 22.53
C VAL A 204 -19.15 10.43 23.97
N TRP A 205 -18.54 9.56 24.81
CA TRP A 205 -18.89 9.47 26.24
C TRP A 205 -18.65 10.79 26.99
N CYS A 206 -17.53 11.45 26.72
CA CYS A 206 -17.22 12.75 27.32
C CYS A 206 -18.29 13.80 26.94
N CYS A 207 -18.68 13.84 25.66
CA CYS A 207 -19.76 14.72 25.20
C CYS A 207 -21.11 14.43 25.90
N VAL A 208 -21.46 13.15 26.05
CA VAL A 208 -22.69 12.73 26.72
C VAL A 208 -22.69 13.15 28.18
N VAL A 209 -21.58 12.92 28.91
CA VAL A 209 -21.44 13.32 30.32
C VAL A 209 -21.54 14.84 30.47
N MET A 210 -20.87 15.61 29.63
CA MET A 210 -20.92 17.07 29.64
C MET A 210 -22.32 17.59 29.30
N MET A 211 -23.02 16.99 28.36
CA MET A 211 -24.40 17.35 28.03
C MET A 211 -25.31 17.12 29.22
N PHE A 212 -25.17 15.99 29.94
CA PHE A 212 -25.93 15.67 31.11
C PHE A 212 -25.70 16.70 32.24
N LEU A 213 -24.45 17.08 32.48
CA LEU A 213 -24.10 18.13 33.45
C LEU A 213 -24.74 19.48 33.10
N LEU A 214 -24.70 19.88 31.82
CA LEU A 214 -25.33 21.13 31.39
C LEU A 214 -26.85 21.12 31.57
N VAL A 215 -27.52 20.01 31.24
CA VAL A 215 -28.96 19.85 31.46
C VAL A 215 -29.29 19.93 32.96
N THR A 216 -28.51 19.27 33.81
CA THR A 216 -28.70 19.29 35.27
C THR A 216 -28.59 20.71 35.85
N ILE A 217 -27.56 21.45 35.41
CA ILE A 217 -27.37 22.87 35.80
C ILE A 217 -28.53 23.72 35.29
N GLY A 218 -28.99 23.53 34.06
CA GLY A 218 -30.10 24.25 33.46
C GLY A 218 -31.41 24.02 34.20
N VAL A 219 -31.71 22.76 34.57
CA VAL A 219 -32.90 22.39 35.35
C VAL A 219 -32.83 23.02 36.75
N HIS A 220 -31.69 22.90 37.43
CA HIS A 220 -31.51 23.49 38.76
C HIS A 220 -31.67 25.02 38.73
N ALA A 221 -31.11 25.69 37.74
CA ALA A 221 -31.27 27.13 37.54
C ALA A 221 -32.73 27.52 37.26
N GLY A 222 -33.45 26.72 36.46
CA GLY A 222 -34.89 26.91 36.19
C GLY A 222 -35.77 26.79 37.43
N ILE A 223 -35.54 25.76 38.25
CA ILE A 223 -36.27 25.57 39.53
C ILE A 223 -36.02 26.74 40.49
N SER A 224 -34.75 27.15 40.63
CA SER A 224 -34.39 28.29 41.50
C SER A 224 -35.06 29.61 41.05
N TYR A 225 -35.17 29.81 39.73
CA TYR A 225 -35.88 30.96 39.16
C TYR A 225 -37.39 30.93 39.47
N MET A 226 -38.06 29.79 39.32
CA MET A 226 -39.48 29.64 39.62
C MET A 226 -39.78 29.90 41.11
N GLN A 227 -38.94 29.39 42.01
CA GLN A 227 -39.08 29.61 43.47
C GLN A 227 -38.85 31.08 43.84
N SER A 228 -37.94 31.79 43.24
CA SER A 228 -37.72 33.23 43.48
C SER A 228 -38.91 34.05 43.04
N ASN A 229 -39.47 33.76 41.85
CA ASN A 229 -40.61 34.52 41.31
C ASN A 229 -41.89 34.30 42.14
N SER A 230 -42.10 33.09 42.66
CA SER A 230 -43.23 32.76 43.57
C SER A 230 -43.20 33.56 44.92
N LYS A 231 -42.01 33.81 45.46
CA LYS A 231 -41.83 34.62 46.67
C LYS A 231 -42.12 36.10 46.41
N TYR A 232 -41.87 36.64 45.27
CA TYR A 232 -42.18 38.04 44.94
C TYR A 232 -43.69 38.26 44.72
N SER A 233 -44.41 37.30 44.13
CA SER A 233 -45.89 37.42 43.98
C SER A 233 -46.63 37.41 45.29
N VAL A 234 -46.23 36.55 46.21
CA VAL A 234 -46.86 36.50 47.56
C VAL A 234 -46.55 37.76 48.37
N ALA A 235 -45.40 38.37 48.27
CA ALA A 235 -45.01 39.61 48.91
C ALA A 235 -45.74 40.83 48.33
N ALA A 236 -46.15 40.82 47.08
CA ALA A 236 -46.93 41.87 46.44
C ALA A 236 -48.42 41.87 46.88
N GLU A 237 -49.05 40.69 47.02
CA GLU A 237 -50.42 40.56 47.51
C GLU A 237 -50.57 40.93 48.97
N GLY A 238 -49.60 40.69 49.84
CA GLY A 238 -49.62 41.07 51.22
C GLY A 238 -49.52 42.59 51.48
N ARG A 239 -49.15 43.40 50.48
CA ARG A 239 -49.04 44.88 50.60
C ARG A 239 -50.28 45.65 50.14
N THR A 240 -51.24 45.03 49.49
CA THR A 240 -52.48 45.67 49.00
C THR A 240 -53.66 45.43 49.91
N GLY A 241 -53.50 44.77 51.08
CA GLY A 241 -54.54 44.40 51.99
C GLY A 241 -54.52 45.17 53.34
N ASN A 242 -53.93 46.39 53.41
CA ASN A 242 -54.02 47.27 54.56
C ASN A 242 -54.56 48.65 54.23
#